data_77e366b3a72354e30dbb6a5262c9657b
#
_entry.id   77e366b3a72354e30dbb6a5262c9657b
#
_cell.length_a   1.000
_cell.length_b   1.000
_cell.length_c   1.000
_cell.angle_alpha   90.00
_cell.angle_beta   90.00
_cell.angle_gamma   90.00
#
_symmetry.space_group_name_H-M   'P 1'
#
loop_
_entity.id
_entity.type
_entity.pdbx_description
1 polymer ?
#
loop_
_entity_poly.entity_id
_entity_poly.type
_entity_poly.pdbx_seq_one_letter_code
_entity_poly.pdbx_strand_id
1 'polypeptide(L)'
;MMKFATYSLLCVSVLAMIGGCAAPEGNTGVKPFGAVTQLDNSAFYKADGSFDQDVAKKAYYDMMRAYHYPIPAQLKGDDFWTADFKQGQFAKLGMAGIFWKNVVGKYGEVGAKAYKGDFKDTDYGYLGHEIFLLPGQMLPEHNHYGNGSKKGFGPKMETWHIRHGSVEFFGEYKGPRNELPVTALGVSQRPWGFGEKWFRSKFVKRLDAGGIYSLNDPESYHFMRAGPNGAIVAEYATYHNDVKFSHPTMEFGNSDAAKITKLNKE
;
A
#
# COMPACT_ATOMS: atom_id res chain seq x y z
N MET A 1 -39.36 68.39 30.80
CA MET A 1 -37.91 68.67 30.54
C MET A 1 -37.19 67.33 30.45
N MET A 2 -37.01 66.79 29.27
CA MET A 2 -36.22 65.53 29.04
C MET A 2 -34.91 65.93 28.44
N LYS A 3 -33.81 65.51 29.11
CA LYS A 3 -32.44 65.71 28.64
C LYS A 3 -32.08 64.51 27.75
N PHE A 4 -31.79 64.80 26.48
CA PHE A 4 -31.22 63.83 25.55
C PHE A 4 -29.69 63.76 25.75
N ALA A 5 -29.18 62.55 26.03
CA ALA A 5 -27.77 62.26 26.10
C ALA A 5 -27.33 61.82 24.70
N THR A 6 -26.33 62.54 24.17
CA THR A 6 -25.69 62.30 22.88
C THR A 6 -24.58 61.25 23.10
N TYR A 7 -24.73 60.07 22.47
CA TYR A 7 -23.66 59.06 22.42
C TYR A 7 -22.88 59.29 21.12
N SER A 8 -21.60 59.63 21.26
CA SER A 8 -20.63 59.65 20.17
C SER A 8 -20.25 58.22 19.79
N LEU A 9 -20.49 57.86 18.56
CA LEU A 9 -20.10 56.60 17.98
C LEU A 9 -18.62 56.66 17.56
N LEU A 10 -17.76 55.99 18.25
CA LEU A 10 -16.36 55.84 17.89
C LEU A 10 -16.25 54.70 16.85
N CYS A 11 -16.07 55.06 15.59
CA CYS A 11 -15.75 54.08 14.53
C CYS A 11 -14.31 53.64 14.70
N VAL A 12 -14.14 52.43 15.24
CA VAL A 12 -12.85 51.72 15.20
C VAL A 12 -12.79 50.97 13.88
N SER A 13 -11.98 51.44 12.95
CA SER A 13 -11.68 50.74 11.71
C SER A 13 -10.78 49.55 12.02
N VAL A 14 -11.35 48.35 12.05
CA VAL A 14 -10.55 47.08 12.08
C VAL A 14 -10.06 46.83 10.68
N LEU A 15 -8.79 47.06 10.44
CA LEU A 15 -8.07 46.67 9.22
C LEU A 15 -7.94 45.13 9.27
N ALA A 16 -8.84 44.43 8.57
CA ALA A 16 -8.71 43.00 8.36
C ALA A 16 -7.50 42.73 7.47
N MET A 17 -6.37 42.38 8.07
CA MET A 17 -5.30 41.72 7.35
C MET A 17 -5.82 40.34 6.93
N ILE A 18 -6.15 40.21 5.66
CA ILE A 18 -6.35 38.92 5.01
C ILE A 18 -4.96 38.30 4.83
N GLY A 19 -4.41 37.82 5.92
CA GLY A 19 -3.34 36.84 5.87
C GLY A 19 -3.94 35.55 5.32
N GLY A 20 -3.60 35.22 4.05
CA GLY A 20 -3.92 33.94 3.48
C GLY A 20 -3.33 32.87 4.39
N CYS A 21 -4.17 32.23 5.21
CA CYS A 21 -3.83 30.97 5.84
C CYS A 21 -3.63 29.96 4.71
N ALA A 22 -2.38 29.80 4.26
CA ALA A 22 -1.98 28.56 3.65
C ALA A 22 -2.38 27.48 4.65
N ALA A 23 -3.30 26.61 4.25
CA ALA A 23 -3.63 25.44 5.06
C ALA A 23 -2.30 24.75 5.39
N PRO A 24 -2.00 24.44 6.67
CA PRO A 24 -0.82 23.71 6.99
C PRO A 24 -0.89 22.43 6.17
N GLU A 25 0.13 22.16 5.37
CA GLU A 25 0.30 20.86 4.74
C GLU A 25 0.34 19.86 5.90
N GLY A 26 -0.81 19.21 6.13
CA GLY A 26 -0.99 18.33 7.26
C GLY A 26 -0.21 17.04 7.05
N ASN A 27 1.09 17.09 7.31
CA ASN A 27 1.89 15.89 7.52
C ASN A 27 1.55 15.34 8.92
N THR A 28 0.34 14.78 9.07
CA THR A 28 -0.14 14.14 10.29
C THR A 28 0.34 12.69 10.40
N GLY A 29 1.12 12.20 9.44
CA GLY A 29 1.68 10.87 9.50
C GLY A 29 2.61 10.70 10.69
N VAL A 30 2.46 9.62 11.45
CA VAL A 30 3.39 9.26 12.52
C VAL A 30 4.79 9.16 11.92
N LYS A 31 5.65 10.11 12.27
CA LYS A 31 7.05 10.09 11.82
C LYS A 31 7.81 9.04 12.65
N PRO A 32 8.80 8.37 12.08
CA PRO A 32 9.67 7.51 12.84
C PRO A 32 10.42 8.31 13.91
N PHE A 33 10.65 7.71 15.07
CA PHE A 33 11.44 8.31 16.15
C PHE A 33 12.94 8.40 15.80
N GLY A 34 13.37 7.60 14.82
CA GLY A 34 14.73 7.63 14.25
C GLY A 34 14.69 7.74 12.72
N ALA A 35 15.82 8.06 12.12
CA ALA A 35 15.93 8.03 10.66
C ALA A 35 15.81 6.59 10.17
N VAL A 36 14.91 6.37 9.20
CA VAL A 36 14.89 5.11 8.44
C VAL A 36 16.03 5.19 7.43
N THR A 37 17.03 4.33 7.59
CA THR A 37 18.18 4.31 6.68
C THR A 37 17.75 3.79 5.33
N GLN A 38 17.95 4.58 4.29
CA GLN A 38 17.82 4.13 2.92
C GLN A 38 19.16 3.54 2.47
N LEU A 39 19.14 2.27 2.07
CA LEU A 39 20.30 1.60 1.52
C LEU A 39 20.33 1.72 0.00
N ASP A 40 21.53 1.79 -0.56
CA ASP A 40 21.70 1.67 -2.00
C ASP A 40 21.28 0.29 -2.50
N ASN A 41 20.81 0.22 -3.73
CA ASN A 41 20.32 -1.03 -4.30
C ASN A 41 21.35 -2.17 -4.27
N SER A 42 22.62 -1.84 -4.48
CA SER A 42 23.71 -2.83 -4.45
C SER A 42 23.87 -3.53 -3.09
N ALA A 43 23.45 -2.90 -2.00
CA ALA A 43 23.52 -3.51 -0.67
C ALA A 43 22.62 -4.75 -0.51
N PHE A 44 21.60 -4.87 -1.36
CA PHE A 44 20.63 -5.98 -1.33
C PHE A 44 21.03 -7.18 -2.21
N TYR A 45 22.22 -7.14 -2.82
CA TYR A 45 22.69 -8.21 -3.71
C TYR A 45 24.09 -8.63 -3.33
N LYS A 46 24.33 -9.94 -3.35
CA LYS A 46 25.64 -10.53 -3.12
C LYS A 46 26.57 -10.30 -4.31
N ALA A 47 27.83 -10.59 -4.15
CA ALA A 47 28.84 -10.43 -5.21
C ALA A 47 28.53 -11.23 -6.50
N ASP A 48 27.78 -12.33 -6.38
CA ASP A 48 27.33 -13.17 -7.49
C ASP A 48 26.02 -12.64 -8.15
N GLY A 49 25.51 -11.51 -7.69
CA GLY A 49 24.26 -10.92 -8.17
C GLY A 49 22.98 -11.52 -7.57
N SER A 50 23.08 -12.52 -6.70
CA SER A 50 21.91 -13.10 -6.04
C SER A 50 21.35 -12.15 -4.98
N PHE A 51 20.03 -12.15 -4.81
CA PHE A 51 19.35 -11.35 -3.80
C PHE A 51 19.70 -11.79 -2.38
N ASP A 52 20.08 -10.84 -1.53
CA ASP A 52 20.42 -11.06 -0.12
C ASP A 52 19.21 -10.80 0.78
N GLN A 53 18.47 -11.86 1.06
CA GLN A 53 17.27 -11.80 1.91
C GLN A 53 17.58 -11.36 3.35
N ASP A 54 18.77 -11.67 3.87
CA ASP A 54 19.12 -11.34 5.25
C ASP A 54 19.34 -9.83 5.40
N VAL A 55 20.04 -9.22 4.44
CA VAL A 55 20.19 -7.75 4.37
C VAL A 55 18.82 -7.08 4.20
N ALA A 56 17.96 -7.61 3.32
CA ALA A 56 16.63 -7.09 3.11
C ALA A 56 15.78 -7.16 4.40
N LYS A 57 15.71 -8.31 5.06
CA LYS A 57 14.99 -8.47 6.34
C LYS A 57 15.53 -7.53 7.41
N LYS A 58 16.86 -7.39 7.51
CA LYS A 58 17.47 -6.46 8.45
C LYS A 58 17.00 -5.02 8.23
N ALA A 59 16.94 -4.55 6.98
CA ALA A 59 16.48 -3.20 6.66
C ALA A 59 15.03 -2.97 7.12
N TYR A 60 14.14 -3.95 6.94
CA TYR A 60 12.76 -3.86 7.46
C TYR A 60 12.71 -3.89 8.99
N TYR A 61 13.53 -4.69 9.67
CA TYR A 61 13.58 -4.66 11.12
C TYR A 61 14.08 -3.32 11.65
N ASP A 62 15.04 -2.70 10.97
CA ASP A 62 15.52 -1.37 11.35
C ASP A 62 14.41 -0.31 11.17
N MET A 63 13.64 -0.39 10.10
CA MET A 63 12.46 0.44 9.89
C MET A 63 11.39 0.19 10.97
N MET A 64 11.07 -1.06 11.27
CA MET A 64 10.12 -1.39 12.35
C MET A 64 10.56 -0.81 13.69
N ARG A 65 11.85 -0.92 14.03
CA ARG A 65 12.41 -0.33 15.27
C ARG A 65 12.29 1.20 15.27
N ALA A 66 12.56 1.85 14.13
CA ALA A 66 12.42 3.29 14.00
C ALA A 66 10.99 3.76 14.24
N TYR A 67 10.00 2.94 13.92
CA TYR A 67 8.58 3.20 14.20
C TYR A 67 8.10 2.66 15.56
N HIS A 68 8.96 2.06 16.37
CA HIS A 68 8.58 1.31 17.57
C HIS A 68 7.51 0.25 17.30
N TYR A 69 7.54 -0.30 16.10
CA TYR A 69 6.63 -1.36 15.69
C TYR A 69 7.00 -2.67 16.39
N PRO A 70 6.05 -3.39 16.99
CA PRO A 70 6.33 -4.67 17.63
C PRO A 70 6.89 -5.69 16.64
N ILE A 71 7.95 -6.41 17.05
CA ILE A 71 8.55 -7.48 16.25
C ILE A 71 8.37 -8.80 16.99
N PRO A 72 7.17 -9.42 16.92
CA PRO A 72 6.91 -10.72 17.55
C PRO A 72 7.71 -11.84 16.89
N ALA A 73 7.66 -13.03 17.48
CA ALA A 73 8.44 -14.19 17.01
C ALA A 73 8.14 -14.55 15.55
N GLN A 74 6.88 -14.40 15.11
CA GLN A 74 6.45 -14.70 13.75
C GLN A 74 7.15 -13.81 12.71
N LEU A 75 7.35 -12.52 13.01
CA LEU A 75 8.12 -11.62 12.12
C LEU A 75 9.61 -11.93 12.11
N LYS A 76 10.14 -12.70 13.06
CA LYS A 76 11.53 -13.15 13.09
C LYS A 76 11.73 -14.53 12.45
N GLY A 77 10.64 -15.22 12.17
CA GLY A 77 10.63 -16.56 11.61
C GLY A 77 10.57 -16.60 10.08
N ASP A 78 10.28 -17.79 9.59
CA ASP A 78 10.21 -18.07 8.16
C ASP A 78 8.95 -17.50 7.50
N ASP A 79 7.91 -17.17 8.29
CA ASP A 79 6.68 -16.59 7.78
C ASP A 79 6.85 -15.15 7.30
N PHE A 80 7.89 -14.44 7.79
CA PHE A 80 8.27 -13.12 7.29
C PHE A 80 9.10 -13.28 6.02
N TRP A 81 8.54 -12.90 4.88
CA TRP A 81 9.13 -13.05 3.56
C TRP A 81 9.49 -11.69 2.94
N THR A 82 10.42 -11.71 1.98
CA THR A 82 10.83 -10.56 1.16
C THR A 82 10.79 -10.95 -0.30
N ALA A 83 10.45 -10.02 -1.19
CA ALA A 83 10.40 -10.25 -2.63
C ALA A 83 11.09 -9.12 -3.40
N ASP A 84 12.01 -9.47 -4.30
CA ASP A 84 12.69 -8.54 -5.23
C ASP A 84 12.09 -8.56 -6.63
N PHE A 85 11.05 -9.37 -6.84
CA PHE A 85 10.33 -9.57 -8.08
C PHE A 85 11.22 -9.89 -9.29
N LYS A 86 12.42 -10.39 -9.05
CA LYS A 86 13.45 -10.74 -10.04
C LYS A 86 13.86 -9.60 -10.98
N GLN A 87 13.74 -8.36 -10.52
CA GLN A 87 14.10 -7.19 -11.31
C GLN A 87 15.48 -6.62 -10.96
N GLY A 88 16.16 -7.14 -9.96
CA GLY A 88 17.47 -6.64 -9.53
C GLY A 88 17.44 -5.20 -9.00
N GLN A 89 16.29 -4.71 -8.55
CA GLN A 89 16.06 -3.33 -8.12
C GLN A 89 15.31 -3.24 -6.80
N PHE A 90 15.67 -4.08 -5.84
CA PHE A 90 14.95 -4.23 -4.58
C PHE A 90 14.74 -2.91 -3.82
N ALA A 91 15.73 -2.02 -3.80
CA ALA A 91 15.58 -0.72 -3.16
C ALA A 91 14.39 0.10 -3.70
N LYS A 92 13.99 -0.15 -4.94
CA LYS A 92 12.91 0.56 -5.63
C LYS A 92 11.69 -0.32 -5.86
N LEU A 93 11.92 -1.57 -6.27
CA LEU A 93 10.89 -2.56 -6.57
C LEU A 93 11.07 -3.74 -5.63
N GLY A 94 10.30 -3.77 -4.57
CA GLY A 94 10.41 -4.80 -3.57
C GLY A 94 9.38 -4.64 -2.47
N MET A 95 9.26 -5.65 -1.66
CA MET A 95 8.43 -5.60 -0.45
C MET A 95 8.86 -6.68 0.53
N ALA A 96 8.42 -6.53 1.77
CA ALA A 96 8.29 -7.64 2.69
C ALA A 96 6.84 -7.79 3.13
N GLY A 97 6.49 -8.98 3.61
CA GLY A 97 5.16 -9.24 4.12
C GLY A 97 5.10 -10.42 5.07
N ILE A 98 3.99 -10.48 5.77
CA ILE A 98 3.58 -11.65 6.56
C ILE A 98 2.09 -11.86 6.39
N PHE A 99 1.70 -13.08 6.09
CA PHE A 99 0.31 -13.49 6.16
C PHE A 99 0.00 -13.98 7.59
N TRP A 100 -0.68 -13.15 8.36
CA TRP A 100 -1.17 -13.56 9.67
C TRP A 100 -2.23 -14.64 9.56
N LYS A 101 -3.01 -14.59 8.49
CA LYS A 101 -4.01 -15.57 8.12
C LYS A 101 -4.29 -15.46 6.63
N ASN A 102 -4.53 -16.60 5.99
CA ASN A 102 -5.04 -16.68 4.62
C ASN A 102 -5.92 -17.94 4.53
N VAL A 103 -7.19 -17.80 4.85
CA VAL A 103 -8.12 -18.91 5.04
C VAL A 103 -9.04 -19.04 3.83
N VAL A 104 -9.05 -20.20 3.23
CA VAL A 104 -10.04 -20.56 2.20
C VAL A 104 -11.41 -20.64 2.85
N GLY A 105 -12.36 -19.85 2.38
CA GLY A 105 -13.73 -19.92 2.84
C GLY A 105 -14.46 -21.17 2.33
N LYS A 106 -15.63 -21.41 2.89
CA LYS A 106 -16.50 -22.52 2.52
C LYS A 106 -16.75 -22.63 1.01
N TYR A 107 -16.73 -21.52 0.30
CA TYR A 107 -16.95 -21.43 -1.14
C TYR A 107 -15.68 -21.04 -1.93
N GLY A 108 -14.50 -21.15 -1.32
CA GLY A 108 -13.25 -20.75 -1.95
C GLY A 108 -13.01 -21.42 -3.31
N GLU A 109 -13.40 -22.68 -3.46
CA GLU A 109 -13.30 -23.41 -4.74
C GLU A 109 -14.50 -23.17 -5.68
N VAL A 110 -15.60 -22.64 -5.17
CA VAL A 110 -16.86 -22.44 -5.90
C VAL A 110 -17.17 -20.96 -6.15
N GLY A 111 -16.35 -20.07 -5.60
CA GLY A 111 -16.59 -18.63 -5.53
C GLY A 111 -16.82 -17.93 -6.87
N ALA A 112 -16.24 -18.43 -7.97
CA ALA A 112 -16.50 -17.87 -9.29
C ALA A 112 -17.95 -18.04 -9.76
N LYS A 113 -18.65 -19.10 -9.33
CA LYS A 113 -20.08 -19.29 -9.62
C LYS A 113 -20.96 -18.41 -8.74
N ALA A 114 -20.57 -18.21 -7.48
CA ALA A 114 -21.28 -17.38 -6.52
C ALA A 114 -21.17 -15.88 -6.87
N TYR A 115 -20.03 -15.44 -7.40
CA TYR A 115 -19.83 -14.05 -7.81
C TYR A 115 -20.81 -13.57 -8.89
N LYS A 116 -21.36 -14.48 -9.69
CA LYS A 116 -22.27 -14.14 -10.80
C LYS A 116 -23.70 -13.76 -10.38
N GLY A 117 -24.02 -13.69 -9.11
CA GLY A 117 -25.31 -13.13 -8.76
C GLY A 117 -25.88 -13.36 -7.37
N ASP A 118 -25.27 -14.14 -6.52
CA ASP A 118 -25.85 -14.41 -5.21
C ASP A 118 -24.82 -14.25 -4.08
N PHE A 119 -24.76 -13.04 -3.54
CA PHE A 119 -23.86 -12.69 -2.42
C PHE A 119 -24.40 -13.14 -1.05
N LYS A 120 -25.56 -13.75 -0.98
CA LYS A 120 -26.27 -13.95 0.29
C LYS A 120 -25.65 -14.97 1.23
N ASP A 121 -24.85 -15.91 0.71
CA ASP A 121 -24.28 -17.02 1.49
C ASP A 121 -22.82 -17.33 1.13
N THR A 122 -22.05 -16.35 0.67
CA THR A 122 -20.69 -16.57 0.19
C THR A 122 -19.65 -16.35 1.29
N ASP A 123 -19.10 -17.41 1.81
CA ASP A 123 -17.89 -17.38 2.61
C ASP A 123 -16.67 -17.47 1.67
N TYR A 124 -16.12 -16.30 1.31
CA TYR A 124 -14.92 -16.19 0.47
C TYR A 124 -13.62 -16.46 1.23
N GLY A 125 -13.71 -16.76 2.51
CA GLY A 125 -12.55 -16.77 3.36
C GLY A 125 -12.04 -15.36 3.63
N TYR A 126 -10.90 -15.27 4.29
CA TYR A 126 -10.31 -13.98 4.61
C TYR A 126 -8.79 -14.01 4.65
N LEU A 127 -8.20 -12.85 4.46
CA LEU A 127 -6.78 -12.58 4.53
C LEU A 127 -6.52 -11.51 5.58
N GLY A 128 -5.57 -11.75 6.45
CA GLY A 128 -4.88 -10.74 7.26
C GLY A 128 -3.42 -10.70 6.84
N HIS A 129 -3.00 -9.64 6.20
CA HIS A 129 -1.65 -9.46 5.67
C HIS A 129 -1.05 -8.16 6.18
N GLU A 130 0.23 -8.16 6.50
CA GLU A 130 0.98 -6.93 6.68
C GLU A 130 2.06 -6.80 5.62
N ILE A 131 2.11 -5.60 5.05
CA ILE A 131 3.01 -5.18 3.98
C ILE A 131 3.98 -4.17 4.56
N PHE A 132 5.27 -4.38 4.29
CA PHE A 132 6.35 -3.48 4.70
C PHE A 132 7.05 -2.98 3.45
N LEU A 133 7.16 -1.66 3.33
CA LEU A 133 7.84 -1.00 2.21
C LEU A 133 8.92 -0.05 2.77
N LEU A 134 10.15 -0.19 2.31
CA LEU A 134 11.24 0.71 2.63
C LEU A 134 11.00 2.10 2.03
N PRO A 135 11.76 3.15 2.42
CA PRO A 135 11.62 4.49 1.87
C PRO A 135 11.61 4.52 0.33
N GLY A 136 10.53 5.03 -0.25
CA GLY A 136 10.35 5.12 -1.71
C GLY A 136 10.12 3.80 -2.45
N GLN A 137 10.15 2.68 -1.76
CA GLN A 137 9.96 1.36 -2.33
C GLN A 137 8.50 1.17 -2.78
N MET A 138 8.31 0.45 -3.88
CA MET A 138 6.99 0.12 -4.39
C MET A 138 6.87 -1.38 -4.66
N LEU A 139 5.70 -1.92 -4.42
CA LEU A 139 5.34 -3.21 -4.95
C LEU A 139 4.89 -3.06 -6.41
N PRO A 140 5.11 -4.05 -7.27
CA PRO A 140 4.75 -3.96 -8.68
C PRO A 140 3.26 -3.83 -8.91
N GLU A 141 2.90 -3.16 -10.00
CA GLU A 141 1.53 -3.10 -10.47
C GLU A 141 1.00 -4.50 -10.81
N HIS A 142 -0.14 -4.84 -10.22
CA HIS A 142 -0.75 -6.17 -10.33
C HIS A 142 -2.26 -6.10 -10.18
N ASN A 143 -2.92 -7.22 -10.47
CA ASN A 143 -4.31 -7.44 -10.12
C ASN A 143 -4.54 -8.88 -9.67
N HIS A 144 -5.72 -9.14 -9.14
CA HIS A 144 -6.16 -10.44 -8.65
C HIS A 144 -7.39 -10.90 -9.41
N TYR A 145 -7.24 -11.95 -10.21
CA TYR A 145 -8.32 -12.45 -11.04
C TYR A 145 -9.18 -13.47 -10.29
N GLY A 146 -10.46 -13.20 -10.16
CA GLY A 146 -11.40 -14.20 -9.71
C GLY A 146 -11.65 -15.31 -10.75
N ASN A 147 -11.76 -14.91 -12.00
CA ASN A 147 -12.17 -15.81 -13.09
C ASN A 147 -11.00 -16.49 -13.85
N GLY A 148 -9.76 -16.13 -13.54
CA GLY A 148 -8.57 -16.70 -14.19
C GLY A 148 -7.96 -17.85 -13.42
N SER A 149 -8.29 -18.03 -12.15
CA SER A 149 -7.78 -19.15 -11.39
C SER A 149 -8.47 -20.43 -11.86
N LYS A 150 -7.69 -21.45 -12.12
CA LYS A 150 -8.19 -22.81 -12.43
C LYS A 150 -9.06 -23.41 -11.31
N LYS A 151 -9.15 -22.73 -10.17
CA LYS A 151 -9.85 -23.16 -8.95
C LYS A 151 -11.13 -22.40 -8.64
N GLY A 152 -11.50 -21.39 -9.44
CA GLY A 152 -12.82 -20.77 -9.34
C GLY A 152 -13.04 -19.83 -8.15
N PHE A 153 -11.99 -19.19 -7.61
CA PHE A 153 -12.13 -18.15 -6.58
C PHE A 153 -12.73 -16.87 -7.15
N GLY A 154 -13.47 -16.14 -6.32
CA GLY A 154 -13.89 -14.77 -6.63
C GLY A 154 -12.69 -13.81 -6.70
N PRO A 155 -12.88 -12.61 -7.27
CA PRO A 155 -11.86 -11.58 -7.23
C PRO A 155 -11.55 -11.20 -5.78
N LYS A 156 -10.28 -10.87 -5.51
CA LYS A 156 -9.85 -10.44 -4.19
C LYS A 156 -10.40 -9.06 -3.88
N MET A 157 -11.19 -8.95 -2.84
CA MET A 157 -11.63 -7.67 -2.29
C MET A 157 -10.61 -7.21 -1.27
N GLU A 158 -10.16 -5.95 -1.36
CA GLU A 158 -9.00 -5.46 -0.61
C GLU A 158 -9.28 -4.12 0.04
N THR A 159 -8.82 -4.01 1.29
CA THR A 159 -8.79 -2.75 2.03
C THR A 159 -7.46 -2.64 2.75
N TRP A 160 -6.81 -1.50 2.63
CA TRP A 160 -5.52 -1.22 3.26
C TRP A 160 -5.67 -0.14 4.32
N HIS A 161 -5.03 -0.36 5.45
CA HIS A 161 -4.92 0.58 6.56
C HIS A 161 -3.45 0.93 6.78
N ILE A 162 -3.10 2.19 6.62
CA ILE A 162 -1.74 2.67 6.82
C ILE A 162 -1.47 2.74 8.32
N ARG A 163 -0.60 1.86 8.79
CA ARG A 163 -0.25 1.78 10.21
C ARG A 163 0.84 2.79 10.56
N HIS A 164 1.85 2.91 9.72
CA HIS A 164 2.99 3.83 9.88
C HIS A 164 3.44 4.36 8.53
N GLY A 165 4.05 5.55 8.55
CA GLY A 165 4.56 6.21 7.35
C GLY A 165 3.46 6.75 6.45
N SER A 166 3.69 6.70 5.16
CA SER A 166 2.74 7.14 4.15
C SER A 166 2.86 6.29 2.89
N VAL A 167 1.79 6.22 2.12
CA VAL A 167 1.77 5.54 0.83
C VAL A 167 1.05 6.36 -0.22
N GLU A 168 1.44 6.16 -1.46
CA GLU A 168 0.70 6.55 -2.64
C GLU A 168 0.11 5.27 -3.24
N PHE A 169 -1.22 5.19 -3.26
CA PHE A 169 -1.96 4.16 -3.98
C PHE A 169 -2.14 4.58 -5.41
N PHE A 170 -1.80 3.69 -6.32
CA PHE A 170 -2.01 3.85 -7.75
C PHE A 170 -3.04 2.83 -8.23
N GLY A 171 -3.95 3.26 -9.10
CA GLY A 171 -5.01 2.40 -9.60
C GLY A 171 -5.45 2.73 -11.02
N GLU A 172 -6.02 1.72 -11.69
CA GLU A 172 -6.52 1.85 -13.05
C GLU A 172 -7.82 2.66 -13.11
N TYR A 173 -8.66 2.53 -12.10
CA TYR A 173 -9.95 3.20 -12.03
C TYR A 173 -10.00 4.25 -10.91
N LYS A 174 -10.66 5.37 -11.22
CA LYS A 174 -10.88 6.44 -10.27
C LYS A 174 -11.92 6.01 -9.23
N GLY A 175 -11.52 6.06 -7.97
CA GLY A 175 -12.43 5.88 -6.85
C GLY A 175 -13.26 7.12 -6.55
N PRO A 176 -14.23 7.03 -5.63
CA PRO A 176 -15.10 8.17 -5.25
C PRO A 176 -14.39 9.21 -4.37
N ARG A 177 -13.10 9.12 -4.12
CA ARG A 177 -12.37 9.85 -3.06
C ARG A 177 -11.30 10.81 -3.57
N ASN A 178 -11.57 11.59 -4.60
CA ASN A 178 -10.71 12.66 -5.08
C ASN A 178 -9.25 12.21 -5.40
N GLU A 179 -9.10 11.08 -6.09
CA GLU A 179 -7.81 10.70 -6.64
C GLU A 179 -7.37 11.68 -7.72
N LEU A 180 -6.06 11.94 -7.77
CA LEU A 180 -5.45 12.75 -8.81
C LEU A 180 -5.07 11.85 -10.01
N PRO A 181 -5.11 12.36 -11.25
CA PRO A 181 -4.52 11.66 -12.37
C PRO A 181 -3.00 11.54 -12.18
N VAL A 182 -2.41 10.37 -12.50
CA VAL A 182 -0.95 10.15 -12.38
C VAL A 182 -0.17 11.18 -13.22
N THR A 183 -0.75 11.67 -14.31
CA THR A 183 -0.18 12.73 -15.15
C THR A 183 -0.03 14.07 -14.44
N ALA A 184 -0.76 14.31 -13.35
CA ALA A 184 -0.61 15.51 -12.52
C ALA A 184 0.64 15.47 -11.62
N LEU A 185 1.27 14.31 -11.46
CA LEU A 185 2.52 14.20 -10.75
C LEU A 185 3.66 14.84 -11.54
N GLY A 186 4.54 15.56 -10.85
CA GLY A 186 5.81 16.01 -11.43
C GLY A 186 6.62 14.84 -12.00
N VAL A 187 7.44 15.07 -13.00
CA VAL A 187 8.20 14.01 -13.70
C VAL A 187 9.00 13.14 -12.73
N SER A 188 9.66 13.75 -11.74
CA SER A 188 10.44 13.05 -10.72
C SER A 188 9.59 12.25 -9.73
N GLN A 189 8.29 12.53 -9.65
CA GLN A 189 7.35 11.87 -8.74
C GLN A 189 6.59 10.73 -9.42
N ARG A 190 6.71 10.56 -10.74
CA ARG A 190 6.05 9.50 -11.47
C ARG A 190 6.61 8.14 -11.07
N PRO A 191 5.75 7.12 -10.91
CA PRO A 191 6.23 5.79 -10.54
C PRO A 191 7.07 5.16 -11.64
N TRP A 192 7.87 4.18 -11.26
CA TRP A 192 8.60 3.36 -12.23
C TRP A 192 7.63 2.71 -13.23
N GLY A 193 8.01 2.69 -14.48
CA GLY A 193 7.18 2.15 -15.56
C GLY A 193 6.10 3.10 -16.11
N PHE A 194 5.94 4.30 -15.51
CA PHE A 194 4.98 5.26 -16.07
C PHE A 194 5.32 5.61 -17.54
N GLY A 195 4.33 5.44 -18.41
CA GLY A 195 4.48 5.65 -19.86
C GLY A 195 4.78 4.39 -20.66
N GLU A 196 5.13 3.29 -19.99
CA GLU A 196 5.29 2.00 -20.64
C GLU A 196 3.94 1.39 -21.05
N LYS A 197 3.92 0.57 -22.12
CA LYS A 197 2.68 -0.01 -22.65
C LYS A 197 1.97 -0.94 -21.67
N TRP A 198 2.69 -1.53 -20.75
CA TRP A 198 2.15 -2.43 -19.71
C TRP A 198 1.61 -1.68 -18.49
N PHE A 199 1.99 -0.42 -18.27
CA PHE A 199 1.53 0.37 -17.14
C PHE A 199 0.05 0.75 -17.29
N ARG A 200 -0.77 0.39 -16.32
CA ARG A 200 -2.24 0.49 -16.37
C ARG A 200 -2.81 1.57 -15.46
N SER A 201 -2.16 1.86 -14.35
CA SER A 201 -2.66 2.83 -13.37
C SER A 201 -2.75 4.24 -13.93
N LYS A 202 -3.89 4.88 -13.70
CA LYS A 202 -4.19 6.23 -14.20
C LYS A 202 -4.36 7.25 -13.10
N PHE A 203 -4.64 6.79 -11.89
CA PHE A 203 -4.94 7.63 -10.75
C PHE A 203 -4.04 7.31 -9.57
N VAL A 204 -3.84 8.31 -8.70
CA VAL A 204 -3.04 8.19 -7.48
C VAL A 204 -3.76 8.84 -6.31
N LYS A 205 -3.68 8.19 -5.15
CA LYS A 205 -4.16 8.70 -3.86
C LYS A 205 -3.07 8.57 -2.82
N ARG A 206 -2.66 9.70 -2.22
CA ARG A 206 -1.77 9.69 -1.07
C ARG A 206 -2.54 9.52 0.22
N LEU A 207 -2.01 8.68 1.11
CA LEU A 207 -2.51 8.42 2.45
C LEU A 207 -1.37 8.40 3.45
N ASP A 208 -1.58 9.03 4.59
CA ASP A 208 -0.69 8.99 5.75
C ASP A 208 -1.20 7.96 6.76
N ALA A 209 -0.41 7.70 7.81
CA ALA A 209 -0.79 6.81 8.90
C ALA A 209 -2.18 7.14 9.46
N GLY A 210 -2.99 6.10 9.70
CA GLY A 210 -4.41 6.19 10.04
C GLY A 210 -5.35 6.21 8.82
N GLY A 211 -4.83 6.46 7.62
CA GLY A 211 -5.63 6.44 6.40
C GLY A 211 -6.07 5.03 6.01
N ILE A 212 -7.26 4.93 5.41
CA ILE A 212 -7.83 3.68 4.90
C ILE A 212 -8.19 3.89 3.42
N TYR A 213 -7.88 2.89 2.61
CA TYR A 213 -8.24 2.83 1.19
C TYR A 213 -8.79 1.45 0.85
N SER A 214 -9.90 1.41 0.14
CA SER A 214 -10.47 0.17 -0.39
C SER A 214 -10.47 0.20 -1.90
N LEU A 215 -10.12 -0.91 -2.52
CA LEU A 215 -10.17 -1.05 -3.97
C LEU A 215 -11.63 -1.08 -4.41
N ASN A 216 -12.00 -0.19 -5.33
CA ASN A 216 -13.40 -0.09 -5.78
C ASN A 216 -13.76 -1.12 -6.85
N ASP A 217 -12.75 -1.54 -7.61
CA ASP A 217 -12.90 -2.58 -8.63
C ASP A 217 -11.88 -3.67 -8.33
N PRO A 218 -12.33 -4.81 -7.79
CA PRO A 218 -11.43 -5.86 -7.29
C PRO A 218 -10.52 -6.48 -8.36
N GLU A 219 -10.87 -6.39 -9.64
CA GLU A 219 -10.06 -6.93 -10.74
C GLU A 219 -9.18 -5.86 -11.40
N SER A 220 -9.20 -4.61 -10.91
CA SER A 220 -8.39 -3.54 -11.48
C SER A 220 -6.92 -3.66 -11.12
N TYR A 221 -6.06 -3.22 -12.03
CA TYR A 221 -4.62 -3.08 -11.74
C TYR A 221 -4.38 -1.98 -10.72
N HIS A 222 -3.54 -2.29 -9.76
CA HIS A 222 -3.19 -1.38 -8.67
C HIS A 222 -1.81 -1.70 -8.10
N PHE A 223 -1.27 -0.76 -7.34
CA PHE A 223 -0.06 -0.93 -6.53
C PHE A 223 0.08 0.21 -5.53
N MET A 224 1.06 0.11 -4.64
CA MET A 224 1.41 1.18 -3.72
C MET A 224 2.90 1.47 -3.72
N ARG A 225 3.26 2.72 -3.45
CA ARG A 225 4.62 3.19 -3.21
C ARG A 225 4.69 3.86 -1.85
N ALA A 226 5.69 3.50 -1.06
CA ALA A 226 5.94 4.14 0.22
C ALA A 226 6.46 5.57 0.05
N GLY A 227 6.14 6.40 1.00
CA GLY A 227 6.73 7.72 1.14
C GLY A 227 8.20 7.68 1.61
N PRO A 228 8.80 8.86 1.89
CA PRO A 228 10.23 8.99 2.17
C PRO A 228 10.71 8.32 3.46
N ASN A 229 9.79 7.92 4.33
CA ASN A 229 10.12 7.23 5.59
C ASN A 229 9.74 5.73 5.57
N GLY A 230 9.37 5.19 4.41
CA GLY A 230 8.80 3.85 4.32
C GLY A 230 7.34 3.79 4.78
N ALA A 231 6.79 2.58 4.80
CA ALA A 231 5.42 2.36 5.26
C ALA A 231 5.24 0.95 5.85
N ILE A 232 4.33 0.86 6.83
CA ILE A 232 3.77 -0.39 7.34
C ILE A 232 2.26 -0.33 7.11
N VAL A 233 1.73 -1.31 6.39
CA VAL A 233 0.35 -1.32 5.91
C VAL A 233 -0.30 -2.64 6.28
N ALA A 234 -1.42 -2.58 6.99
CA ALA A 234 -2.26 -3.76 7.20
C ALA A 234 -3.23 -3.88 6.02
N GLU A 235 -3.31 -5.06 5.46
CA GLU A 235 -4.25 -5.42 4.41
C GLU A 235 -5.30 -6.39 4.96
N TYR A 236 -6.55 -6.03 4.76
CA TYR A 236 -7.71 -6.86 5.03
C TYR A 236 -8.34 -7.22 3.69
N ALA A 237 -8.43 -8.51 3.41
CA ALA A 237 -8.94 -8.95 2.11
C ALA A 237 -9.71 -10.26 2.21
N THR A 238 -10.38 -10.64 1.13
CA THR A 238 -10.82 -12.01 0.92
C THR A 238 -9.61 -12.90 0.65
N TYR A 239 -9.80 -14.22 0.73
CA TYR A 239 -8.75 -15.20 0.45
C TYR A 239 -7.98 -14.90 -0.83
N HIS A 240 -6.66 -15.07 -0.78
CA HIS A 240 -5.76 -14.78 -1.87
C HIS A 240 -4.87 -15.98 -2.20
N ASN A 241 -4.83 -16.35 -3.48
CA ASN A 241 -3.89 -17.34 -4.02
C ASN A 241 -3.36 -17.00 -5.41
N ASP A 242 -3.72 -15.83 -5.92
CA ASP A 242 -3.49 -15.50 -7.33
C ASP A 242 -3.10 -14.02 -7.49
N VAL A 243 -2.08 -13.77 -8.29
CA VAL A 243 -1.62 -12.43 -8.64
C VAL A 243 -1.15 -12.43 -10.10
N LYS A 244 -1.49 -11.38 -10.83
CA LYS A 244 -0.95 -11.15 -12.16
C LYS A 244 -0.31 -9.78 -12.23
N PHE A 245 0.97 -9.74 -12.49
CA PHE A 245 1.70 -8.49 -12.73
C PHE A 245 1.37 -7.93 -14.11
N SER A 246 1.29 -6.61 -14.22
CA SER A 246 1.16 -5.94 -15.51
C SER A 246 2.45 -6.02 -16.32
N HIS A 247 3.60 -5.94 -15.67
CA HIS A 247 4.90 -6.08 -16.30
C HIS A 247 5.17 -7.54 -16.71
N PRO A 248 5.59 -7.79 -17.96
CA PRO A 248 5.61 -9.15 -18.52
C PRO A 248 6.65 -10.10 -17.92
N THR A 249 7.70 -9.59 -17.29
CA THR A 249 8.79 -10.40 -16.71
C THR A 249 8.85 -10.40 -15.19
N MET A 250 7.89 -9.73 -14.53
CA MET A 250 7.81 -9.75 -13.07
C MET A 250 7.22 -11.06 -12.58
N GLU A 251 7.82 -11.59 -11.53
CA GLU A 251 7.34 -12.77 -10.84
C GLU A 251 7.84 -12.77 -9.39
N PHE A 252 7.14 -13.46 -8.52
CA PHE A 252 7.67 -13.77 -7.19
C PHE A 252 8.89 -14.68 -7.31
N GLY A 253 9.88 -14.47 -6.45
CA GLY A 253 10.98 -15.41 -6.28
C GLY A 253 10.46 -16.78 -5.83
N ASN A 254 11.14 -17.86 -6.19
CA ASN A 254 10.69 -19.23 -5.89
C ASN A 254 10.48 -19.50 -4.38
N SER A 255 11.28 -18.87 -3.50
CA SER A 255 11.14 -18.99 -2.06
C SER A 255 9.84 -18.35 -1.53
N ASP A 256 9.41 -17.27 -2.14
CA ASP A 256 8.29 -16.45 -1.68
C ASP A 256 6.96 -17.02 -2.17
N ALA A 257 6.90 -17.45 -3.42
CA ALA A 257 5.75 -18.16 -3.98
C ALA A 257 5.44 -19.45 -3.20
N ALA A 258 6.47 -20.19 -2.75
CA ALA A 258 6.31 -21.39 -1.95
C ALA A 258 5.70 -21.08 -0.57
N LYS A 259 6.07 -19.97 0.06
CA LYS A 259 5.53 -19.55 1.37
C LYS A 259 4.07 -19.12 1.27
N ILE A 260 3.73 -18.32 0.26
CA ILE A 260 2.34 -17.94 -0.02
C ILE A 260 1.48 -19.19 -0.23
N THR A 261 1.99 -20.17 -0.95
CA THR A 261 1.28 -21.44 -1.24
C THR A 261 1.17 -22.35 0.00
N LYS A 262 2.16 -22.33 0.91
CA LYS A 262 2.16 -23.18 2.11
C LYS A 262 1.08 -22.76 3.11
N LEU A 263 0.88 -21.48 3.31
CA LEU A 263 -0.17 -20.93 4.18
C LEU A 263 -1.59 -21.25 3.71
N ASN A 264 -1.74 -21.65 2.46
CA ASN A 264 -3.03 -22.06 1.88
C ASN A 264 -3.41 -23.51 2.19
N LYS A 265 -2.59 -24.25 2.92
CA LYS A 265 -2.83 -25.68 3.20
C LYS A 265 -3.19 -25.97 4.66
N GLU A 266 -3.18 -24.97 5.52
CA GLU A 266 -3.59 -25.00 6.91
C GLU A 266 -4.92 -24.24 7.10
#